data_d7f2bd56c427270cbd9c537ac09e9f03
#
_entry.id   d7f2bd56c427270cbd9c537ac09e9f03
#
_cell.length_a   1.000
_cell.length_b   1.000
_cell.length_c   1.000
_cell.angle_alpha   90.00
_cell.angle_beta   90.00
_cell.angle_gamma   90.00
#
_symmetry.space_group_name_H-M   'P 1'
#
loop_
_entity.id
_entity.type
_entity.pdbx_description
1 polymer ?
#
loop_
_entity_poly.entity_id
_entity_poly.type
_entity_poly.pdbx_seq_one_letter_code
_entity_poly.pdbx_strand_id
1 'polypeptide(L)'
;LLNVLTALFSIPTGILTSLFITRIAPKPLGKIIETGVDLLAAIPSVIFGIFGLGVIVPIIKSFSNSIGYKSATGISMLSGAIVLSLMIIPTIVSVSIIAIKSVNDQQIQASLALGASKTQTDFKIVLQGAKSGIFAGIILGLGRSLGEATAVSMVCGSTLRGITINPLDSTTTLSSQILLAFGEAAYGSLNYDARFSAGILLMILILLTNLILNDVKNHISSIDKKPLFITSLVNKVKTLIVRKKHIPERKLEK
;
A
#
# COMPACT_ATOMS: atom_id res chain seq x y z
N LEU A 1 -5.33 14.60 3.50
CA LEU A 1 -5.05 14.28 4.91
C LEU A 1 -5.59 12.88 5.27
N LEU A 2 -6.84 12.55 4.92
CA LEU A 2 -7.45 11.23 5.18
C LEU A 2 -6.54 10.09 4.69
N ASN A 3 -6.11 10.11 3.42
CA ASN A 3 -5.26 9.07 2.84
C ASN A 3 -3.86 9.01 3.49
N VAL A 4 -3.33 10.12 4.00
CA VAL A 4 -2.06 10.12 4.75
C VAL A 4 -2.23 9.38 6.08
N LEU A 5 -3.31 9.65 6.81
CA LEU A 5 -3.64 8.92 8.04
C LEU A 5 -3.88 7.43 7.76
N THR A 6 -4.62 7.11 6.71
CA THR A 6 -4.83 5.73 6.27
C THR A 6 -3.51 5.03 5.97
N ALA A 7 -2.60 5.66 5.24
CA ALA A 7 -1.27 5.13 4.95
C ALA A 7 -0.43 4.90 6.22
N LEU A 8 -0.50 5.83 7.17
CA LEU A 8 0.22 5.74 8.44
C LEU A 8 -0.17 4.50 9.25
N PHE A 9 -1.45 4.12 9.22
CA PHE A 9 -1.93 2.91 9.90
C PHE A 9 -1.76 1.64 9.07
N SER A 10 -2.07 1.69 7.77
CA SER A 10 -2.13 0.48 6.94
C SER A 10 -0.75 -0.02 6.48
N ILE A 11 0.21 0.87 6.22
CA ILE A 11 1.53 0.46 5.71
C ILE A 11 2.32 -0.32 6.75
N PRO A 12 2.54 0.19 7.97
CA PRO A 12 3.31 -0.54 8.98
C PRO A 12 2.63 -1.87 9.35
N THR A 13 1.31 -1.83 9.59
CA THR A 13 0.55 -3.04 9.96
C THR A 13 0.56 -4.08 8.84
N GLY A 14 0.38 -3.68 7.58
CA GLY A 14 0.40 -4.57 6.43
C GLY A 14 1.76 -5.24 6.23
N ILE A 15 2.86 -4.48 6.30
CA ILE A 15 4.22 -5.02 6.15
C ILE A 15 4.55 -5.97 7.30
N LEU A 16 4.30 -5.57 8.55
CA LEU A 16 4.59 -6.41 9.72
C LEU A 16 3.75 -7.69 9.71
N THR A 17 2.48 -7.62 9.34
CA THR A 17 1.61 -8.79 9.20
C THR A 17 2.11 -9.74 8.12
N SER A 18 2.52 -9.23 6.95
CA SER A 18 3.06 -10.07 5.87
C SER A 18 4.37 -10.76 6.28
N LEU A 19 5.26 -10.05 6.99
CA LEU A 19 6.50 -10.62 7.52
C LEU A 19 6.19 -11.68 8.58
N PHE A 20 5.25 -11.41 9.49
CA PHE A 20 4.82 -12.37 10.52
C PHE A 20 4.30 -13.67 9.88
N ILE A 21 3.39 -13.57 8.91
CA ILE A 21 2.80 -14.72 8.22
C ILE A 21 3.86 -15.57 7.52
N THR A 22 4.84 -14.93 6.85
CA THR A 22 5.78 -15.62 5.98
C THR A 22 7.02 -16.14 6.69
N ARG A 23 7.47 -15.47 7.77
CA ARG A 23 8.79 -15.72 8.38
C ARG A 23 8.74 -16.15 9.83
N ILE A 24 7.73 -15.72 10.59
CA ILE A 24 7.67 -15.90 12.04
C ILE A 24 6.64 -16.98 12.43
N ALA A 25 5.45 -16.93 11.84
CA ALA A 25 4.36 -17.84 12.19
C ALA A 25 4.68 -19.29 11.80
N PRO A 26 4.27 -20.28 12.64
CA PRO A 26 4.27 -21.68 12.24
C PRO A 26 3.43 -21.88 10.97
N LYS A 27 3.86 -22.78 10.08
CA LYS A 27 3.21 -23.02 8.79
C LYS A 27 1.67 -23.12 8.82
N PRO A 28 1.05 -23.90 9.75
CA PRO A 28 -0.41 -23.99 9.80
C PRO A 28 -1.06 -22.67 10.21
N LEU A 29 -0.49 -21.95 11.18
CA LEU A 29 -1.02 -20.66 11.63
C LEU A 29 -0.86 -19.60 10.53
N GLY A 30 0.28 -19.55 9.87
CA GLY A 30 0.52 -18.64 8.76
C GLY A 30 -0.52 -18.83 7.65
N LYS A 31 -0.84 -20.08 7.29
CA LYS A 31 -1.84 -20.40 6.27
C LYS A 31 -3.26 -19.98 6.68
N ILE A 32 -3.62 -20.17 7.95
CA ILE A 32 -4.94 -19.73 8.47
C ILE A 32 -5.07 -18.21 8.38
N ILE A 33 -4.04 -17.48 8.83
CA ILE A 33 -4.06 -16.01 8.78
C ILE A 33 -4.05 -15.51 7.33
N GLU A 34 -3.25 -16.10 6.45
CA GLU A 34 -3.22 -15.77 5.00
C GLU A 34 -4.62 -15.94 4.39
N THR A 35 -5.30 -17.07 4.65
CA THR A 35 -6.68 -17.30 4.20
C THR A 35 -7.65 -16.28 4.79
N GLY A 36 -7.51 -15.94 6.08
CA GLY A 36 -8.34 -14.89 6.71
C GLY A 36 -8.16 -13.52 6.07
N VAL A 37 -6.92 -13.15 5.72
CA VAL A 37 -6.62 -11.92 4.99
C VAL A 37 -7.26 -11.91 3.60
N ASP A 38 -7.19 -13.02 2.87
CA ASP A 38 -7.81 -13.14 1.54
C ASP A 38 -9.34 -13.04 1.61
N LEU A 39 -9.97 -13.62 2.65
CA LEU A 39 -11.39 -13.47 2.91
C LEU A 39 -11.78 -12.02 3.22
N LEU A 40 -10.96 -11.31 4.01
CA LEU A 40 -11.17 -9.88 4.28
C LEU A 40 -11.06 -9.04 3.00
N ALA A 41 -10.15 -9.39 2.08
CA ALA A 41 -10.02 -8.70 0.80
C ALA A 41 -11.27 -8.82 -0.09
N ALA A 42 -12.03 -9.90 0.06
CA ALA A 42 -13.25 -10.18 -0.71
C ALA A 42 -14.49 -9.45 -0.16
N ILE A 43 -14.44 -8.87 1.04
CA ILE A 43 -15.57 -8.17 1.65
C ILE A 43 -15.88 -6.89 0.88
N PRO A 44 -17.16 -6.65 0.48
CA PRO A 44 -17.58 -5.39 -0.13
C PRO A 44 -17.35 -4.18 0.79
N SER A 45 -16.92 -3.06 0.20
CA SER A 45 -16.58 -1.83 0.95
C SER A 45 -17.74 -1.29 1.80
N VAL A 46 -18.98 -1.45 1.34
CA VAL A 46 -20.19 -1.06 2.11
C VAL A 46 -20.24 -1.74 3.47
N ILE A 47 -19.85 -3.02 3.56
CA ILE A 47 -19.84 -3.76 4.84
C ILE A 47 -18.83 -3.15 5.81
N PHE A 48 -17.64 -2.73 5.32
CA PHE A 48 -16.68 -1.98 6.13
C PHE A 48 -17.24 -0.65 6.60
N GLY A 49 -18.04 0.03 5.78
CA GLY A 49 -18.75 1.26 6.18
C GLY A 49 -19.76 1.01 7.30
N ILE A 50 -20.59 -0.02 7.19
CA ILE A 50 -21.56 -0.41 8.23
C ILE A 50 -20.85 -0.81 9.53
N PHE A 51 -19.81 -1.64 9.43
CA PHE A 51 -18.96 -2.00 10.57
C PHE A 51 -18.33 -0.76 11.22
N GLY A 52 -17.85 0.16 10.40
CA GLY A 52 -17.29 1.43 10.86
C GLY A 52 -18.29 2.24 11.66
N LEU A 53 -19.54 2.37 11.18
CA LEU A 53 -20.62 3.04 11.90
C LEU A 53 -20.99 2.36 13.22
N GLY A 54 -21.07 1.03 13.22
CA GLY A 54 -21.49 0.26 14.39
C GLY A 54 -20.43 0.10 15.47
N VAL A 55 -19.14 0.08 15.09
CA VAL A 55 -18.05 -0.25 16.01
C VAL A 55 -17.04 0.91 16.12
N ILE A 56 -16.49 1.37 15.01
CA ILE A 56 -15.37 2.35 15.03
C ILE A 56 -15.86 3.73 15.49
N VAL A 57 -16.97 4.20 14.94
CA VAL A 57 -17.53 5.52 15.29
C VAL A 57 -17.87 5.64 16.78
N PRO A 58 -18.52 4.68 17.45
CA PRO A 58 -18.74 4.72 18.91
C PRO A 58 -17.43 4.72 19.71
N ILE A 59 -16.42 3.96 19.31
CA ILE A 59 -15.10 3.93 19.95
C ILE A 59 -14.44 5.30 19.85
N ILE A 60 -14.41 5.91 18.66
CA ILE A 60 -13.82 7.23 18.46
C ILE A 60 -14.60 8.32 19.21
N LYS A 61 -15.93 8.20 19.31
CA LYS A 61 -16.75 9.10 20.12
C LYS A 61 -16.35 9.04 21.60
N SER A 62 -16.21 7.84 22.17
CA SER A 62 -15.79 7.64 23.55
C SER A 62 -14.37 8.19 23.78
N PHE A 63 -13.45 7.90 22.88
CA PHE A 63 -12.08 8.42 22.92
C PHE A 63 -12.06 9.96 22.87
N SER A 64 -12.77 10.56 21.92
CA SER A 64 -12.90 12.02 21.76
C SER A 64 -13.42 12.70 23.02
N ASN A 65 -14.44 12.13 23.66
CA ASN A 65 -14.99 12.65 24.90
C ASN A 65 -13.99 12.55 26.06
N SER A 66 -13.19 11.47 26.13
CA SER A 66 -12.17 11.27 27.17
C SER A 66 -11.05 12.30 27.14
N ILE A 67 -10.72 12.84 25.95
CA ILE A 67 -9.71 13.90 25.78
C ILE A 67 -10.33 15.32 25.83
N GLY A 68 -11.61 15.45 26.23
CA GLY A 68 -12.30 16.73 26.35
C GLY A 68 -12.76 17.34 25.02
N TYR A 69 -12.57 16.64 23.88
CA TYR A 69 -13.07 17.07 22.58
C TYR A 69 -14.49 16.54 22.37
N LYS A 70 -15.50 17.40 22.52
CA LYS A 70 -16.90 17.03 22.37
C LYS A 70 -17.26 16.84 20.88
N SER A 71 -16.90 15.71 20.31
CA SER A 71 -17.46 15.26 19.03
C SER A 71 -18.87 14.73 19.26
N ALA A 72 -19.86 15.41 18.70
CA ALA A 72 -21.27 15.04 18.94
C ALA A 72 -21.61 13.62 18.44
N THR A 73 -20.96 13.14 17.38
CA THR A 73 -21.33 11.90 16.70
C THR A 73 -20.23 10.84 16.66
N GLY A 74 -18.95 11.20 16.76
CA GLY A 74 -17.82 10.32 16.52
C GLY A 74 -17.55 10.06 15.01
N ILE A 75 -18.43 10.55 14.14
CA ILE A 75 -18.21 10.57 12.69
C ILE A 75 -17.11 11.59 12.41
N SER A 76 -15.96 11.11 11.92
CA SER A 76 -14.75 11.94 11.82
C SER A 76 -13.78 11.41 10.76
N MET A 77 -12.83 12.25 10.39
CA MET A 77 -11.73 11.85 9.50
C MET A 77 -10.93 10.68 10.07
N LEU A 78 -10.74 10.62 11.40
CA LEU A 78 -10.03 9.52 12.06
C LEU A 78 -10.80 8.19 11.94
N SER A 79 -12.13 8.22 12.15
CA SER A 79 -12.98 7.03 11.93
C SER A 79 -12.86 6.51 10.51
N GLY A 80 -12.89 7.41 9.52
CA GLY A 80 -12.69 7.06 8.12
C GLY A 80 -11.31 6.51 7.82
N ALA A 81 -10.25 7.09 8.40
CA ALA A 81 -8.89 6.62 8.21
C ALA A 81 -8.70 5.20 8.75
N ILE A 82 -9.29 4.87 9.90
CA ILE A 82 -9.22 3.52 10.47
C ILE A 82 -9.98 2.52 9.60
N VAL A 83 -11.21 2.84 9.18
CA VAL A 83 -12.01 1.96 8.31
C VAL A 83 -11.32 1.71 6.97
N LEU A 84 -10.80 2.76 6.33
CA LEU A 84 -10.01 2.62 5.11
C LEU A 84 -8.75 1.79 5.32
N SER A 85 -8.07 1.95 6.45
CA SER A 85 -6.87 1.16 6.77
C SER A 85 -7.20 -0.32 6.86
N LEU A 86 -8.28 -0.70 7.55
CA LEU A 86 -8.74 -2.08 7.64
C LEU A 86 -9.05 -2.68 6.26
N MET A 87 -9.60 -1.88 5.35
CA MET A 87 -9.94 -2.30 3.99
C MET A 87 -8.71 -2.48 3.09
N ILE A 88 -7.64 -1.69 3.31
CA ILE A 88 -6.44 -1.69 2.47
C ILE A 88 -5.40 -2.73 2.95
N ILE A 89 -5.33 -2.98 4.26
CA ILE A 89 -4.38 -3.92 4.87
C ILE A 89 -4.34 -5.26 4.13
N PRO A 90 -5.47 -5.92 3.82
CA PRO A 90 -5.45 -7.19 3.08
C PRO A 90 -4.73 -7.10 1.74
N THR A 91 -4.95 -6.04 0.98
CA THR A 91 -4.29 -5.83 -0.33
C THR A 91 -2.77 -5.69 -0.17
N ILE A 92 -2.32 -4.89 0.82
CA ILE A 92 -0.89 -4.73 1.10
C ILE A 92 -0.29 -6.05 1.54
N VAL A 93 -0.96 -6.79 2.43
CA VAL A 93 -0.48 -8.07 2.97
C VAL A 93 -0.34 -9.11 1.88
N SER A 94 -1.38 -9.35 1.06
CA SER A 94 -1.36 -10.38 0.02
C SER A 94 -0.24 -10.14 -1.01
N VAL A 95 -0.07 -8.90 -1.49
CA VAL A 95 1.01 -8.57 -2.44
C VAL A 95 2.38 -8.64 -1.77
N SER A 96 2.49 -8.22 -0.51
CA SER A 96 3.75 -8.29 0.24
C SER A 96 4.17 -9.73 0.55
N ILE A 97 3.24 -10.64 0.84
CA ILE A 97 3.51 -12.07 1.02
C ILE A 97 4.16 -12.66 -0.23
N ILE A 98 3.59 -12.37 -1.41
CA ILE A 98 4.15 -12.83 -2.70
C ILE A 98 5.56 -12.29 -2.89
N ALA A 99 5.79 -11.01 -2.61
CA ALA A 99 7.09 -10.37 -2.73
C ALA A 99 8.13 -10.97 -1.76
N ILE A 100 7.75 -11.24 -0.52
CA ILE A 100 8.63 -11.84 0.50
C ILE A 100 8.97 -13.29 0.11
N LYS A 101 7.98 -14.06 -0.35
CA LYS A 101 8.18 -15.45 -0.80
C LYS A 101 9.06 -15.55 -2.07
N SER A 102 9.20 -14.48 -2.84
CA SER A 102 10.03 -14.44 -4.06
C SER A 102 11.51 -14.14 -3.80
N VAL A 103 11.89 -13.82 -2.58
CA VAL A 103 13.30 -13.56 -2.22
C VAL A 103 14.10 -14.85 -2.29
N ASN A 104 15.30 -14.78 -2.90
CA ASN A 104 16.14 -15.95 -3.13
C ASN A 104 16.65 -16.56 -1.80
N ASP A 105 16.33 -17.84 -1.59
CA ASP A 105 16.74 -18.60 -0.41
C ASP A 105 18.26 -18.64 -0.22
N GLN A 106 19.05 -18.60 -1.29
CA GLN A 106 20.51 -18.56 -1.21
C GLN A 106 21.01 -17.31 -0.48
N GLN A 107 20.37 -16.15 -0.67
CA GLN A 107 20.73 -14.92 0.03
C GLN A 107 20.41 -15.02 1.53
N ILE A 108 19.30 -15.67 1.87
CA ILE A 108 18.89 -15.90 3.26
C ILE A 108 19.88 -16.84 3.96
N GLN A 109 20.22 -17.96 3.31
CA GLN A 109 21.17 -18.94 3.84
C GLN A 109 22.58 -18.35 3.97
N ALA A 110 23.04 -17.56 3.00
CA ALA A 110 24.32 -16.88 3.07
C ALA A 110 24.41 -15.90 4.26
N SER A 111 23.33 -15.16 4.52
CA SER A 111 23.26 -14.26 5.69
C SER A 111 23.36 -15.03 7.01
N LEU A 112 22.64 -16.16 7.13
CA LEU A 112 22.68 -17.00 8.32
C LEU A 112 24.05 -17.67 8.50
N ALA A 113 24.70 -18.11 7.42
CA ALA A 113 26.04 -18.69 7.43
C ALA A 113 27.12 -17.69 7.89
N LEU A 114 26.93 -16.39 7.64
CA LEU A 114 27.78 -15.31 8.14
C LEU A 114 27.50 -14.94 9.61
N GLY A 115 26.64 -15.70 10.31
CA GLY A 115 26.35 -15.52 11.73
C GLY A 115 25.26 -14.48 12.04
N ALA A 116 24.52 -13.99 11.03
CA ALA A 116 23.38 -13.11 11.28
C ALA A 116 22.24 -13.88 11.97
N SER A 117 21.56 -13.24 12.93
CA SER A 117 20.35 -13.82 13.52
C SER A 117 19.20 -13.88 12.50
N LYS A 118 18.20 -14.74 12.76
CA LYS A 118 16.99 -14.83 11.90
C LYS A 118 16.33 -13.46 11.74
N THR A 119 16.13 -12.73 12.84
CA THR A 119 15.54 -11.40 12.83
C THR A 119 16.36 -10.40 12.00
N GLN A 120 17.68 -10.41 12.13
CA GLN A 120 18.54 -9.56 11.32
C GLN A 120 18.44 -9.90 9.83
N THR A 121 18.42 -11.18 9.50
CA THR A 121 18.23 -11.65 8.12
C THR A 121 16.86 -11.23 7.55
N ASP A 122 15.79 -11.36 8.32
CA ASP A 122 14.45 -10.99 7.89
C ASP A 122 14.34 -9.48 7.62
N PHE A 123 14.87 -8.64 8.50
CA PHE A 123 14.78 -7.18 8.31
C PHE A 123 15.81 -6.63 7.31
N LYS A 124 17.02 -7.16 7.24
CA LYS A 124 18.09 -6.60 6.40
C LYS A 124 18.20 -7.24 5.02
N ILE A 125 17.82 -8.51 4.87
CA ILE A 125 17.92 -9.23 3.59
C ILE A 125 16.55 -9.44 2.97
N VAL A 126 15.62 -10.06 3.72
CA VAL A 126 14.31 -10.42 3.16
C VAL A 126 13.47 -9.19 2.83
N LEU A 127 13.32 -8.24 3.76
CA LEU A 127 12.56 -7.01 3.50
C LEU A 127 13.21 -6.17 2.40
N GLN A 128 14.54 -6.09 2.36
CA GLN A 128 15.25 -5.36 1.31
C GLN A 128 15.07 -6.02 -0.06
N GLY A 129 15.17 -7.34 -0.13
CA GLY A 129 14.94 -8.10 -1.36
C GLY A 129 13.49 -7.98 -1.87
N ALA A 130 12.52 -7.92 -0.96
CA ALA A 130 11.09 -7.81 -1.27
C ALA A 130 10.60 -6.37 -1.50
N LYS A 131 11.41 -5.34 -1.23
CA LYS A 131 10.97 -3.94 -1.17
C LYS A 131 10.18 -3.48 -2.40
N SER A 132 10.61 -3.83 -3.61
CA SER A 132 9.94 -3.44 -4.85
C SER A 132 8.50 -3.97 -4.93
N GLY A 133 8.29 -5.23 -4.51
CA GLY A 133 6.96 -5.83 -4.46
C GLY A 133 6.11 -5.30 -3.31
N ILE A 134 6.70 -5.04 -2.14
CA ILE A 134 6.02 -4.39 -1.01
C ILE A 134 5.52 -3.00 -1.42
N PHE A 135 6.36 -2.20 -2.09
CA PHE A 135 5.95 -0.90 -2.63
C PHE A 135 4.82 -1.03 -3.66
N ALA A 136 4.84 -2.07 -4.50
CA ALA A 136 3.73 -2.34 -5.41
C ALA A 136 2.41 -2.60 -4.66
N GLY A 137 2.45 -3.37 -3.57
CA GLY A 137 1.29 -3.61 -2.70
C GLY A 137 0.76 -2.32 -2.05
N ILE A 138 1.67 -1.45 -1.58
CA ILE A 138 1.31 -0.15 -1.02
C ILE A 138 0.62 0.73 -2.07
N ILE A 139 1.16 0.80 -3.29
CA ILE A 139 0.59 1.60 -4.39
C ILE A 139 -0.82 1.09 -4.74
N LEU A 140 -1.00 -0.22 -4.86
CA LEU A 140 -2.31 -0.81 -5.14
C LEU A 140 -3.32 -0.53 -4.03
N GLY A 141 -2.91 -0.67 -2.76
CA GLY A 141 -3.76 -0.37 -1.61
C GLY A 141 -4.16 1.11 -1.55
N LEU A 142 -3.20 2.02 -1.66
CA LEU A 142 -3.46 3.46 -1.65
C LEU A 142 -4.27 3.92 -2.87
N GLY A 143 -4.01 3.36 -4.05
CA GLY A 143 -4.80 3.63 -5.25
C GLY A 143 -6.28 3.29 -5.06
N ARG A 144 -6.58 2.16 -4.39
CA ARG A 144 -7.94 1.77 -4.02
C ARG A 144 -8.57 2.78 -3.04
N SER A 145 -7.83 3.25 -2.04
CA SER A 145 -8.36 4.18 -1.04
C SER A 145 -8.72 5.56 -1.60
N LEU A 146 -7.99 6.02 -2.60
CA LEU A 146 -8.23 7.32 -3.22
C LEU A 146 -9.59 7.39 -3.92
N GLY A 147 -10.07 6.26 -4.47
CA GLY A 147 -11.36 6.16 -5.14
C GLY A 147 -12.52 5.76 -4.23
N GLU A 148 -12.27 5.42 -2.96
CA GLU A 148 -13.33 4.92 -2.08
C GLU A 148 -14.32 6.03 -1.70
N ALA A 149 -15.58 5.82 -2.03
CA ALA A 149 -16.65 6.76 -1.77
C ALA A 149 -17.66 6.24 -0.73
N THR A 150 -18.04 4.96 -0.82
CA THR A 150 -19.16 4.39 -0.07
C THR A 150 -18.86 4.25 1.42
N ALA A 151 -17.79 3.57 1.79
CA ALA A 151 -17.40 3.43 3.19
C ALA A 151 -17.07 4.78 3.82
N VAL A 152 -16.39 5.67 3.07
CA VAL A 152 -16.01 7.00 3.53
C VAL A 152 -17.22 7.89 3.78
N SER A 153 -18.21 7.91 2.89
CA SER A 153 -19.42 8.72 3.08
C SER A 153 -20.19 8.36 4.35
N MET A 154 -20.14 7.09 4.75
CA MET A 154 -20.81 6.60 5.96
C MET A 154 -20.11 7.05 7.25
N VAL A 155 -18.75 6.99 7.29
CA VAL A 155 -18.00 7.15 8.55
C VAL A 155 -17.27 8.49 8.72
N CYS A 156 -17.01 9.23 7.63
CA CYS A 156 -16.37 10.55 7.68
C CYS A 156 -17.39 11.69 7.82
N GLY A 157 -18.63 11.43 7.43
CA GLY A 157 -19.71 12.42 7.41
C GLY A 157 -19.76 13.26 6.15
N SER A 158 -20.66 14.21 6.15
CA SER A 158 -20.89 15.16 5.06
C SER A 158 -21.05 16.56 5.63
N THR A 159 -19.95 17.27 5.83
CA THR A 159 -20.00 18.67 6.29
C THR A 159 -19.57 19.62 5.17
N LEU A 160 -20.33 20.68 4.99
CA LEU A 160 -20.01 21.80 4.12
C LEU A 160 -19.00 22.80 4.75
N ARG A 161 -18.43 22.43 5.91
CA ARG A 161 -17.45 23.24 6.64
C ARG A 161 -16.06 23.11 6.03
N GLY A 162 -15.77 23.61 4.89
CA GLY A 162 -14.44 23.79 4.34
C GLY A 162 -13.37 22.71 4.67
N ILE A 163 -12.10 23.02 4.44
CA ILE A 163 -10.99 22.10 4.72
C ILE A 163 -10.70 22.12 6.22
N THR A 164 -10.85 20.96 6.89
CA THR A 164 -10.43 20.77 8.28
C THR A 164 -9.09 20.02 8.36
N ILE A 165 -8.25 20.41 9.32
CA ILE A 165 -6.97 19.74 9.59
C ILE A 165 -7.10 18.80 10.80
N ASN A 166 -8.12 19.01 11.63
CA ASN A 166 -8.32 18.21 12.83
C ASN A 166 -8.87 16.81 12.47
N PRO A 167 -8.18 15.71 12.85
CA PRO A 167 -8.62 14.34 12.55
C PRO A 167 -9.96 13.95 13.19
N LEU A 168 -10.36 14.63 14.27
CA LEU A 168 -11.61 14.36 14.99
C LEU A 168 -12.81 15.07 14.39
N ASP A 169 -12.59 15.98 13.45
CA ASP A 169 -13.69 16.65 12.76
C ASP A 169 -14.29 15.77 11.66
N SER A 170 -15.57 15.98 11.41
CA SER A 170 -16.26 15.43 10.25
C SER A 170 -15.73 16.11 8.98
N THR A 171 -15.51 15.33 7.94
CA THR A 171 -14.96 15.81 6.65
C THR A 171 -15.64 15.13 5.49
N THR A 172 -15.68 15.82 4.34
CA THR A 172 -16.20 15.27 3.09
C THR A 172 -15.03 15.07 2.12
N THR A 173 -14.98 13.93 1.44
CA THR A 173 -14.02 13.67 0.36
C THR A 173 -14.64 14.00 -1.00
N LEU A 174 -13.82 14.25 -2.01
CA LEU A 174 -14.30 14.45 -3.39
C LEU A 174 -15.13 13.25 -3.87
N SER A 175 -14.67 12.02 -3.58
CA SER A 175 -15.38 10.80 -3.95
C SER A 175 -16.74 10.67 -3.27
N SER A 176 -16.83 10.97 -1.95
CA SER A 176 -18.09 10.91 -1.23
C SER A 176 -19.07 12.01 -1.66
N GLN A 177 -18.55 13.19 -2.02
CA GLN A 177 -19.37 14.30 -2.49
C GLN A 177 -20.01 14.02 -3.86
N ILE A 178 -19.28 13.36 -4.75
CA ILE A 178 -19.83 12.90 -6.03
C ILE A 178 -20.95 11.88 -5.79
N LEU A 179 -20.73 10.90 -4.92
CA LEU A 179 -21.68 9.82 -4.64
C LEU A 179 -22.99 10.34 -4.02
N LEU A 180 -22.88 11.14 -2.93
CA LEU A 180 -24.03 11.52 -2.10
C LEU A 180 -25.07 12.35 -2.83
N ALA A 181 -24.68 13.05 -3.85
CA ALA A 181 -25.58 14.02 -4.43
C ALA A 181 -25.78 13.85 -5.96
N PHE A 182 -25.23 12.78 -6.52
CA PHE A 182 -25.39 12.49 -7.95
C PHE A 182 -26.87 12.18 -8.30
N GLY A 183 -27.59 11.53 -7.39
CA GLY A 183 -29.01 11.20 -7.57
C GLY A 183 -30.00 12.36 -7.35
N GLU A 184 -29.55 13.45 -6.72
CA GLU A 184 -30.42 14.59 -6.39
C GLU A 184 -30.26 15.78 -7.36
N ALA A 185 -29.20 15.80 -8.17
CA ALA A 185 -28.92 16.89 -9.08
C ALA A 185 -29.70 16.70 -10.41
N ALA A 186 -30.55 17.66 -10.75
CA ALA A 186 -31.24 17.66 -12.03
C ALA A 186 -30.23 17.77 -13.18
N TYR A 187 -30.46 16.99 -14.24
CA TYR A 187 -29.66 17.03 -15.46
C TYR A 187 -29.56 18.45 -16.03
N GLY A 188 -28.35 18.90 -16.35
CA GLY A 188 -28.11 20.25 -16.88
C GLY A 188 -28.15 21.36 -15.83
N SER A 189 -28.24 21.03 -14.53
CA SER A 189 -28.11 22.02 -13.46
C SER A 189 -26.63 22.31 -13.16
N LEU A 190 -26.35 23.51 -12.65
CA LEU A 190 -25.01 23.91 -12.23
C LEU A 190 -24.40 22.91 -11.18
N ASN A 191 -25.24 22.34 -10.34
CA ASN A 191 -24.85 21.31 -9.40
C ASN A 191 -24.45 20.00 -10.07
N TYR A 192 -25.11 19.62 -11.14
CA TYR A 192 -24.78 18.43 -11.95
C TYR A 192 -23.41 18.61 -12.62
N ASP A 193 -23.20 19.74 -13.30
CA ASP A 193 -21.94 20.04 -14.00
C ASP A 193 -20.76 20.17 -13.04
N ALA A 194 -20.95 20.75 -11.86
CA ALA A 194 -19.94 20.84 -10.80
C ALA A 194 -19.48 19.46 -10.32
N ARG A 195 -20.36 18.45 -10.28
CA ARG A 195 -20.03 17.08 -9.87
C ARG A 195 -19.27 16.31 -10.93
N PHE A 196 -19.62 16.49 -12.19
CA PHE A 196 -18.84 15.96 -13.31
C PHE A 196 -17.43 16.53 -13.31
N SER A 197 -17.30 17.84 -13.08
CA SER A 197 -15.99 18.51 -12.95
C SER A 197 -15.18 17.96 -11.77
N ALA A 198 -15.82 17.71 -10.63
CA ALA A 198 -15.18 17.07 -9.47
C ALA A 198 -14.76 15.63 -9.78
N GLY A 199 -15.54 14.87 -10.56
CA GLY A 199 -15.19 13.52 -11.02
C GLY A 199 -13.95 13.51 -11.92
N ILE A 200 -13.90 14.42 -12.88
CA ILE A 200 -12.73 14.60 -13.76
C ILE A 200 -11.50 14.98 -12.93
N LEU A 201 -11.64 15.92 -11.99
CA LEU A 201 -10.56 16.34 -11.11
C LEU A 201 -10.05 15.16 -10.27
N LEU A 202 -10.96 14.35 -9.71
CA LEU A 202 -10.60 13.15 -8.94
C LEU A 202 -9.83 12.13 -9.81
N MET A 203 -10.28 11.88 -11.04
CA MET A 203 -9.56 11.01 -11.97
C MET A 203 -8.13 11.50 -12.25
N ILE A 204 -7.97 12.80 -12.50
CA ILE A 204 -6.65 13.41 -12.73
C ILE A 204 -5.77 13.27 -11.48
N LEU A 205 -6.31 13.53 -10.29
CA LEU A 205 -5.58 13.39 -9.02
C LEU A 205 -5.12 11.95 -8.77
N ILE A 206 -6.01 10.96 -9.01
CA ILE A 206 -5.67 9.53 -8.88
C ILE A 206 -4.57 9.16 -9.87
N LEU A 207 -4.68 9.59 -11.13
CA LEU A 207 -3.67 9.33 -12.16
C LEU A 207 -2.30 9.92 -11.76
N LEU A 208 -2.27 11.20 -11.38
CA LEU A 208 -1.05 11.87 -10.95
C LEU A 208 -0.42 11.19 -9.73
N THR A 209 -1.22 10.85 -8.73
CA THR A 209 -0.74 10.16 -7.52
C THR A 209 -0.15 8.80 -7.87
N ASN A 210 -0.80 8.02 -8.74
CA ASN A 210 -0.28 6.72 -9.16
C ASN A 210 1.00 6.84 -9.99
N LEU A 211 1.12 7.86 -10.84
CA LEU A 211 2.35 8.13 -11.59
C LEU A 211 3.51 8.47 -10.66
N ILE A 212 3.30 9.37 -9.69
CA ILE A 212 4.30 9.74 -8.68
C ILE A 212 4.74 8.53 -7.86
N LEU A 213 3.79 7.74 -7.34
CA LEU A 213 4.09 6.56 -6.55
C LEU A 213 4.85 5.50 -7.37
N ASN A 214 4.51 5.34 -8.65
CA ASN A 214 5.20 4.40 -9.53
C ASN A 214 6.63 4.88 -9.85
N ASP A 215 6.84 6.18 -10.02
CA ASP A 215 8.18 6.76 -10.20
C ASP A 215 9.05 6.55 -8.94
N VAL A 216 8.51 6.81 -7.76
CA VAL A 216 9.17 6.51 -6.47
C VAL A 216 9.54 5.04 -6.36
N LYS A 217 8.62 4.13 -6.72
CA LYS A 217 8.89 2.68 -6.75
C LYS A 217 10.06 2.35 -7.68
N ASN A 218 10.06 2.90 -8.90
CA ASN A 218 11.10 2.66 -9.89
C ASN A 218 12.46 3.19 -9.41
N HIS A 219 12.48 4.36 -8.77
CA HIS A 219 13.70 4.92 -8.21
C HIS A 219 14.27 4.04 -7.09
N ILE A 220 13.44 3.57 -6.16
CA ILE A 220 13.83 2.64 -5.09
C ILE A 220 14.33 1.31 -5.66
N SER A 221 13.67 0.78 -6.69
CA SER A 221 14.07 -0.47 -7.36
C SER A 221 15.34 -0.32 -8.19
N SER A 222 15.64 0.86 -8.73
CA SER A 222 16.83 1.10 -9.55
C SER A 222 18.12 1.22 -8.72
N ILE A 223 18.00 1.61 -7.45
CA ILE A 223 19.15 1.68 -6.53
C ILE A 223 19.76 0.29 -6.33
N ASP A 224 18.95 -0.78 -6.36
CA ASP A 224 19.42 -2.17 -6.22
C ASP A 224 19.97 -2.77 -7.51
N LYS A 225 19.69 -2.16 -8.66
CA LYS A 225 20.16 -2.66 -9.97
C LYS A 225 21.54 -2.18 -10.36
N LYS A 226 22.24 -1.39 -9.51
CA LYS A 226 23.67 -1.16 -9.74
C LYS A 226 24.38 -2.50 -9.56
N PRO A 227 24.95 -3.11 -10.64
CA PRO A 227 25.67 -4.36 -10.51
C PRO A 227 26.78 -4.15 -9.50
N LEU A 228 26.89 -5.02 -8.50
CA LEU A 228 28.06 -5.04 -7.63
C LEU A 228 29.29 -4.94 -8.52
N PHE A 229 30.29 -4.15 -8.11
CA PHE A 229 31.56 -3.98 -8.83
C PHE A 229 32.17 -5.34 -9.22
N ILE A 230 31.97 -6.37 -8.39
CA ILE A 230 32.34 -7.76 -8.64
C ILE A 230 31.61 -8.34 -9.85
N THR A 231 30.32 -8.09 -10.04
CA THR A 231 29.54 -8.63 -11.19
C THR A 231 29.97 -7.96 -12.49
N SER A 232 30.33 -6.68 -12.46
CA SER A 232 30.90 -5.97 -13.61
C SER A 232 32.30 -6.51 -13.96
N LEU A 233 33.13 -6.82 -12.96
CA LEU A 233 34.43 -7.45 -13.15
C LEU A 233 34.29 -8.89 -13.72
N VAL A 234 33.41 -9.71 -13.16
CA VAL A 234 33.15 -11.08 -13.64
C VAL A 234 32.66 -11.06 -15.09
N ASN A 235 31.75 -10.15 -15.45
CA ASN A 235 31.28 -10.00 -16.83
C ASN A 235 32.41 -9.50 -17.75
N LYS A 236 33.26 -8.61 -17.30
CA LYS A 236 34.44 -8.13 -18.05
C LYS A 236 35.47 -9.22 -18.27
N VAL A 237 35.72 -10.07 -17.26
CA VAL A 237 36.59 -11.24 -17.35
C VAL A 237 35.97 -12.29 -18.29
N LYS A 238 34.67 -12.54 -18.20
CA LYS A 238 33.97 -13.49 -19.07
C LYS A 238 34.01 -13.08 -20.54
N THR A 239 33.86 -11.79 -20.85
CA THR A 239 34.01 -11.27 -22.21
C THR A 239 35.45 -11.35 -22.71
N LEU A 240 36.46 -11.15 -21.85
CA LEU A 240 37.87 -11.32 -22.22
C LEU A 240 38.22 -12.78 -22.50
N ILE A 241 37.70 -13.72 -21.73
CA ILE A 241 37.91 -15.17 -21.92
C ILE A 241 37.26 -15.63 -23.22
N VAL A 242 36.03 -15.19 -23.51
CA VAL A 242 35.32 -15.52 -24.76
C VAL A 242 36.05 -14.94 -25.98
N ARG A 243 36.59 -13.71 -25.84
CA ARG A 243 37.35 -13.05 -26.92
C ARG A 243 38.69 -13.75 -27.21
N LYS A 244 39.32 -14.37 -26.17
CA LYS A 244 40.56 -15.13 -26.33
C LYS A 244 40.35 -16.51 -26.97
N LYS A 245 39.14 -17.06 -26.90
CA LYS A 245 38.75 -18.35 -27.52
C LYS A 245 38.40 -18.25 -29.01
N HIS A 246 38.33 -17.02 -29.54
CA HIS A 246 37.99 -16.73 -30.94
C HIS A 246 39.19 -16.12 -31.71
N ILE A 247 40.44 -16.49 -31.34
CA ILE A 247 41.61 -16.23 -32.19
C ILE A 247 41.63 -17.36 -33.24
N PRO A 248 41.38 -17.08 -34.51
CA PRO A 248 41.48 -18.09 -35.53
C PRO A 248 42.93 -18.52 -35.66
N GLU A 249 43.19 -19.83 -35.57
CA GLU A 249 44.44 -20.48 -36.00
C GLU A 249 44.62 -20.27 -37.50
N ARG A 250 45.04 -19.13 -37.91
CA ARG A 250 45.47 -18.89 -39.26
C ARG A 250 46.77 -18.12 -39.26
N LYS A 251 47.89 -18.86 -39.14
CA LYS A 251 49.25 -18.51 -39.61
C LYS A 251 50.32 -19.46 -39.00
N LEU A 252 50.29 -20.70 -39.42
CA LEU A 252 51.45 -21.59 -39.39
C LEU A 252 51.42 -22.48 -40.62
N GLU A 253 51.48 -21.86 -41.82
CA GLU A 253 51.91 -22.51 -43.04
C GLU A 253 52.55 -21.43 -43.90
N LYS A 254 53.87 -21.29 -43.76
CA LYS A 254 54.84 -21.00 -44.80
C LYS A 254 56.26 -21.21 -44.24
#